data_f236efbdc74a7d6104b8e8f8d64b6c39
#
_entry.id   f236efbdc74a7d6104b8e8f8d64b6c39
#
_cell.length_a   1.000
_cell.length_b   1.000
_cell.length_c   1.000
_cell.angle_alpha   90.00
_cell.angle_beta   90.00
_cell.angle_gamma   90.00
#
_symmetry.space_group_name_H-M   'P 1'
#
loop_
_entity.id
_entity.type
_entity.pdbx_description
1 polymer ?
#
loop_
_entity_poly.entity_id
_entity_poly.type
_entity_poly.pdbx_seq_one_letter_code
_entity_poly.pdbx_strand_id
1 'polypeptide(L)'
;MWSHGDDHETGHALSREMLALYRDKNPQKRDIPPCPGTVFIGNNGKPMASGCYFNISHSHGLVACAVSDVPVGIDVEKIRPVPPRLMGILSPQERESVRCDADFFRLWTLKEALIKCRGGVLGQIRHVHFDLSGSSIICSVPGYSFSLLPAPAGYAAALCWENIEEAAESEEQK
;
A
#
# COMPACT_ATOMS: atom_id res chain seq x y z
N MET A 1 0.29 -8.41 -7.67
CA MET A 1 -0.61 -9.35 -8.38
C MET A 1 -2.06 -9.04 -8.01
N TRP A 2 -3.00 -9.34 -8.90
CA TRP A 2 -4.43 -9.13 -8.73
C TRP A 2 -5.17 -10.47 -8.74
N SER A 3 -6.23 -10.61 -7.95
CA SER A 3 -7.14 -11.76 -7.98
C SER A 3 -8.58 -11.31 -7.72
N HIS A 4 -9.55 -12.08 -8.19
CA HIS A 4 -10.97 -11.88 -7.92
C HIS A 4 -11.50 -13.03 -7.07
N GLY A 5 -12.34 -12.72 -6.08
CA GLY A 5 -12.96 -13.74 -5.22
C GLY A 5 -13.49 -13.18 -3.89
N ASP A 6 -13.80 -14.07 -2.98
CA ASP A 6 -14.06 -13.72 -1.58
C ASP A 6 -12.81 -13.10 -0.97
N ASP A 7 -12.93 -11.89 -0.46
CA ASP A 7 -11.81 -11.00 -0.17
C ASP A 7 -10.81 -11.61 0.82
N HIS A 8 -11.26 -12.34 1.84
CA HIS A 8 -10.38 -12.85 2.89
C HIS A 8 -9.63 -14.11 2.47
N GLU A 9 -10.32 -15.11 1.93
CA GLU A 9 -9.74 -16.38 1.51
C GLU A 9 -8.82 -16.19 0.30
N THR A 10 -9.25 -15.37 -0.66
CA THR A 10 -8.47 -14.98 -1.84
C THR A 10 -7.20 -14.23 -1.44
N GLY A 11 -7.26 -13.33 -0.44
CA GLY A 11 -6.11 -12.61 0.09
C GLY A 11 -5.04 -13.54 0.65
N HIS A 12 -5.45 -14.55 1.40
CA HIS A 12 -4.53 -15.56 1.94
C HIS A 12 -3.93 -16.45 0.84
N ALA A 13 -4.71 -16.85 -0.16
CA ALA A 13 -4.19 -17.63 -1.30
C ALA A 13 -3.18 -16.82 -2.10
N LEU A 14 -3.50 -15.58 -2.44
CA LEU A 14 -2.64 -14.68 -3.20
C LEU A 14 -1.34 -14.37 -2.44
N SER A 15 -1.39 -14.15 -1.13
CA SER A 15 -0.19 -13.89 -0.34
C SER A 15 0.76 -15.10 -0.31
N ARG A 16 0.23 -16.33 -0.22
CA ARG A 16 1.03 -17.56 -0.31
C ARG A 16 1.75 -17.69 -1.65
N GLU A 17 1.03 -17.45 -2.73
CA GLU A 17 1.59 -17.49 -4.09
C GLU A 17 2.68 -16.42 -4.27
N MET A 18 2.42 -15.20 -3.84
CA MET A 18 3.37 -14.09 -3.94
C MET A 18 4.64 -14.33 -3.12
N LEU A 19 4.52 -14.86 -1.90
CA LEU A 19 5.67 -15.22 -1.07
C LEU A 19 6.49 -16.36 -1.69
N ALA A 20 5.85 -17.34 -2.31
CA ALA A 20 6.54 -18.41 -3.05
C ALA A 20 7.32 -17.85 -4.24
N LEU A 21 6.68 -17.02 -5.08
CA LEU A 21 7.32 -16.38 -6.23
C LEU A 21 8.49 -15.46 -5.82
N TYR A 22 8.33 -14.72 -4.71
CA TYR A 22 9.37 -13.87 -4.18
C TYR A 22 10.61 -14.69 -3.75
N ARG A 23 10.41 -15.78 -3.02
CA ARG A 23 11.47 -16.71 -2.62
C ARG A 23 12.17 -17.32 -3.82
N ASP A 24 11.44 -17.77 -4.84
CA ASP A 24 12.01 -18.40 -6.03
C ASP A 24 12.89 -17.40 -6.81
N LYS A 25 12.53 -16.13 -6.84
CA LYS A 25 13.32 -15.04 -7.45
C LYS A 25 14.50 -14.59 -6.58
N ASN A 26 14.51 -14.91 -5.28
CA ASN A 26 15.55 -14.53 -4.34
C ASN A 26 16.13 -15.76 -3.62
N PRO A 27 16.95 -16.59 -4.30
CA PRO A 27 17.47 -17.86 -3.75
C PRO A 27 18.25 -17.71 -2.44
N GLN A 28 18.84 -16.54 -2.20
CA GLN A 28 19.54 -16.19 -0.95
C GLN A 28 18.59 -16.04 0.24
N LYS A 29 17.28 -15.93 0.00
CA LYS A 29 16.23 -15.79 1.01
C LYS A 29 15.40 -17.06 1.18
N ARG A 30 16.03 -18.23 1.02
CA ARG A 30 15.34 -19.54 1.12
C ARG A 30 14.74 -19.83 2.49
N ASP A 31 15.19 -19.11 3.52
CA ASP A 31 14.66 -19.22 4.89
C ASP A 31 13.33 -18.50 5.09
N ILE A 32 12.82 -17.80 4.06
CA ILE A 32 11.43 -17.32 4.05
C ILE A 32 10.53 -18.55 3.96
N PRO A 33 9.71 -18.81 4.98
CA PRO A 33 8.92 -20.05 5.01
C PRO A 33 7.94 -20.15 3.85
N PRO A 34 7.82 -21.34 3.25
CA PRO A 34 6.93 -21.57 2.10
C PRO A 34 5.45 -21.63 2.46
N CYS A 35 5.09 -21.48 3.72
CA CYS A 35 3.75 -21.81 4.19
C CYS A 35 3.20 -20.80 5.23
N PRO A 36 1.88 -20.63 5.33
CA PRO A 36 1.22 -19.70 6.25
C PRO A 36 1.49 -19.92 7.74
N GLY A 37 2.16 -20.99 8.13
CA GLY A 37 2.55 -21.27 9.52
C GLY A 37 3.57 -20.29 10.11
N THR A 38 4.13 -19.41 9.30
CA THR A 38 5.12 -18.39 9.70
C THR A 38 4.68 -16.97 9.36
N VAL A 39 3.48 -16.79 8.86
CA VAL A 39 2.80 -15.51 8.90
C VAL A 39 2.30 -15.33 10.32
N PHE A 40 2.89 -14.39 11.04
CA PHE A 40 2.43 -14.01 12.37
C PHE A 40 1.67 -12.69 12.31
N ILE A 41 0.76 -12.50 13.25
CA ILE A 41 0.01 -11.24 13.34
C ILE A 41 0.81 -10.29 14.24
N GLY A 42 1.25 -9.18 13.66
CA GLY A 42 1.89 -8.10 14.41
C GLY A 42 0.93 -7.38 15.37
N ASN A 43 1.45 -6.53 16.23
CA ASN A 43 0.70 -5.84 17.29
C ASN A 43 -0.52 -5.04 16.79
N ASN A 44 -0.52 -4.65 15.52
CA ASN A 44 -1.63 -3.89 14.89
C ASN A 44 -2.55 -4.76 14.02
N GLY A 45 -2.54 -6.10 14.21
CA GLY A 45 -3.33 -7.01 13.39
C GLY A 45 -2.81 -7.22 11.96
N LYS A 46 -1.65 -6.63 11.61
CA LYS A 46 -1.04 -6.76 10.28
C LYS A 46 -0.37 -8.13 10.17
N PRO A 47 -0.65 -8.92 9.12
CA PRO A 47 0.09 -10.14 8.86
C PRO A 47 1.54 -9.79 8.48
N MET A 48 2.49 -10.54 9.05
CA MET A 48 3.93 -10.38 8.86
C MET A 48 4.57 -11.73 8.52
N ALA A 49 5.66 -11.71 7.77
CA ALA A 49 6.47 -12.88 7.45
C ALA A 49 7.94 -12.62 7.82
N SER A 50 8.66 -13.67 8.22
CA SER A 50 10.10 -13.57 8.46
C SER A 50 10.84 -13.35 7.13
N GLY A 51 11.78 -12.39 7.10
CA GLY A 51 12.70 -12.17 5.99
C GLY A 51 12.15 -11.37 4.81
N CYS A 52 10.92 -10.94 4.86
CA CYS A 52 10.36 -9.97 3.89
C CYS A 52 9.17 -9.22 4.46
N TYR A 53 8.83 -8.14 3.81
CA TYR A 53 7.61 -7.37 4.07
C TYR A 53 6.55 -7.74 3.03
N PHE A 54 5.30 -7.85 3.45
CA PHE A 54 4.20 -7.97 2.51
C PHE A 54 2.97 -7.22 3.02
N ASN A 55 2.10 -6.86 2.09
CA ASN A 55 0.85 -6.21 2.40
C ASN A 55 -0.25 -6.66 1.44
N ILE A 56 -1.49 -6.73 1.93
CA ILE A 56 -2.67 -7.11 1.18
C ILE A 56 -3.69 -5.97 1.26
N SER A 57 -4.38 -5.71 0.16
CA SER A 57 -5.55 -4.86 0.10
C SER A 57 -6.64 -5.52 -0.72
N HIS A 58 -7.88 -5.21 -0.39
CA HIS A 58 -9.05 -5.72 -1.13
C HIS A 58 -10.15 -4.66 -1.19
N SER A 59 -10.87 -4.62 -2.29
CA SER A 59 -12.04 -3.77 -2.47
C SER A 59 -12.98 -4.37 -3.51
N HIS A 60 -14.25 -4.61 -3.12
CA HIS A 60 -15.32 -5.07 -4.01
C HIS A 60 -14.92 -6.24 -4.93
N GLY A 61 -14.38 -7.31 -4.34
CA GLY A 61 -14.01 -8.52 -5.04
C GLY A 61 -12.67 -8.47 -5.77
N LEU A 62 -11.92 -7.36 -5.72
CA LEU A 62 -10.54 -7.30 -6.19
C LEU A 62 -9.58 -7.34 -5.00
N VAL A 63 -8.60 -8.23 -5.07
CA VAL A 63 -7.54 -8.40 -4.07
C VAL A 63 -6.19 -8.07 -4.69
N ALA A 64 -5.34 -7.37 -3.95
CA ALA A 64 -3.99 -7.01 -4.33
C ALA A 64 -3.00 -7.45 -3.24
N CYS A 65 -1.82 -7.91 -3.64
CA CYS A 65 -0.73 -8.24 -2.73
C CYS A 65 0.59 -7.68 -3.26
N ALA A 66 1.39 -7.12 -2.36
CA ALA A 66 2.76 -6.69 -2.59
C ALA A 66 3.71 -7.43 -1.64
N VAL A 67 4.91 -7.78 -2.12
CA VAL A 67 6.01 -8.37 -1.33
C VAL A 67 7.29 -7.61 -1.66
N SER A 68 8.11 -7.31 -0.64
CA SER A 68 9.29 -6.46 -0.76
C SER A 68 10.35 -6.81 0.28
N ASP A 69 11.60 -6.35 0.05
CA ASP A 69 12.70 -6.36 1.00
C ASP A 69 12.61 -5.25 2.05
N VAL A 70 11.80 -4.23 1.76
CA VAL A 70 11.59 -3.05 2.61
C VAL A 70 10.13 -2.96 3.03
N PRO A 71 9.80 -2.21 4.07
CA PRO A 71 8.41 -1.90 4.43
C PRO A 71 7.61 -1.49 3.21
N VAL A 72 6.47 -2.12 2.99
CA VAL A 72 5.62 -1.92 1.83
C VAL A 72 4.16 -1.85 2.22
N GLY A 73 3.41 -0.99 1.54
CA GLY A 73 1.97 -0.88 1.64
C GLY A 73 1.34 -0.82 0.25
N ILE A 74 0.28 -1.57 0.05
CA ILE A 74 -0.54 -1.53 -1.18
C ILE A 74 -1.96 -1.19 -0.81
N ASP A 75 -2.60 -0.37 -1.64
CA ASP A 75 -4.03 -0.15 -1.53
C ASP A 75 -4.72 -0.25 -2.89
N VAL A 76 -5.95 -0.79 -2.88
CA VAL A 76 -6.83 -0.89 -4.04
C VAL A 76 -8.23 -0.49 -3.65
N GLU A 77 -8.88 0.33 -4.49
CA GLU A 77 -10.24 0.79 -4.25
C GLU A 77 -11.09 0.77 -5.52
N LYS A 78 -12.32 0.30 -5.38
CA LYS A 78 -13.34 0.44 -6.42
C LYS A 78 -13.72 1.92 -6.57
N ILE A 79 -13.59 2.46 -7.77
CA ILE A 79 -14.04 3.82 -8.09
C ILE A 79 -15.56 3.83 -8.06
N ARG A 80 -16.13 4.71 -7.25
CA ARG A 80 -17.57 4.89 -7.02
C ARG A 80 -17.87 6.35 -6.66
N PRO A 81 -19.14 6.80 -6.66
CA PRO A 81 -19.47 8.14 -6.20
C PRO A 81 -18.93 8.42 -4.81
N VAL A 82 -18.14 9.50 -4.67
CA VAL A 82 -17.51 9.89 -3.41
C VAL A 82 -18.49 10.61 -2.50
N PRO A 83 -18.82 10.06 -1.30
CA PRO A 83 -19.63 10.78 -0.34
C PRO A 83 -18.95 12.10 0.09
N PRO A 84 -19.65 13.24 0.17
CA PRO A 84 -19.06 14.54 0.50
C PRO A 84 -18.25 14.54 1.81
N ARG A 85 -18.66 13.73 2.81
CA ARG A 85 -17.96 13.58 4.07
C ARG A 85 -16.52 13.05 3.93
N LEU A 86 -16.24 12.26 2.90
CA LEU A 86 -14.91 11.71 2.66
C LEU A 86 -13.94 12.74 2.08
N MET A 87 -14.44 13.78 1.41
CA MET A 87 -13.60 14.87 0.92
C MET A 87 -12.80 15.57 2.02
N GLY A 88 -13.27 15.50 3.28
CA GLY A 88 -12.55 16.03 4.45
C GLY A 88 -11.24 15.32 4.81
N ILE A 89 -10.94 14.18 4.17
CA ILE A 89 -9.68 13.45 4.34
C ILE A 89 -8.56 14.08 3.50
N LEU A 90 -8.93 14.72 2.40
CA LEU A 90 -8.00 15.43 1.54
C LEU A 90 -7.65 16.80 2.11
N SER A 91 -6.41 17.24 1.92
CA SER A 91 -5.99 18.61 2.19
C SER A 91 -6.73 19.60 1.29
N PRO A 92 -6.75 20.91 1.59
CA PRO A 92 -7.36 21.90 0.72
C PRO A 92 -6.81 21.85 -0.72
N GLN A 93 -5.49 21.75 -0.87
CA GLN A 93 -4.81 21.69 -2.17
C GLN A 93 -5.17 20.43 -2.95
N GLU A 94 -5.21 19.27 -2.28
CA GLU A 94 -5.64 18.02 -2.93
C GLU A 94 -7.08 18.10 -3.41
N ARG A 95 -7.99 18.70 -2.62
CA ARG A 95 -9.40 18.89 -3.01
C ARG A 95 -9.56 19.73 -4.27
N GLU A 96 -8.72 20.75 -4.43
CA GLU A 96 -8.72 21.60 -5.63
C GLU A 96 -8.26 20.84 -6.88
N SER A 97 -7.46 19.79 -6.75
CA SER A 97 -6.99 18.94 -7.84
C SER A 97 -8.00 17.87 -8.29
N VAL A 98 -9.00 17.54 -7.44
CA VAL A 98 -10.02 16.52 -7.74
C VAL A 98 -11.04 17.04 -8.75
N ARG A 99 -11.11 16.41 -9.92
CA ARG A 99 -12.05 16.71 -11.00
C ARG A 99 -13.15 15.64 -11.14
N CYS A 100 -12.85 14.42 -10.71
CA CYS A 100 -13.76 13.29 -10.78
C CYS A 100 -13.49 12.29 -9.63
N ASP A 101 -14.37 11.32 -9.45
CA ASP A 101 -14.23 10.29 -8.42
C ASP A 101 -12.89 9.53 -8.55
N ALA A 102 -12.40 9.30 -9.76
CA ALA A 102 -11.11 8.62 -9.97
C ALA A 102 -9.92 9.40 -9.38
N ASP A 103 -9.93 10.74 -9.45
CA ASP A 103 -8.87 11.57 -8.87
C ASP A 103 -8.88 11.46 -7.35
N PHE A 104 -10.08 11.45 -6.73
CA PHE A 104 -10.22 11.21 -5.30
C PHE A 104 -9.62 9.85 -4.91
N PHE A 105 -9.98 8.77 -5.63
CA PHE A 105 -9.51 7.43 -5.28
C PHE A 105 -8.01 7.23 -5.53
N ARG A 106 -7.38 7.95 -6.46
CA ARG A 106 -5.92 7.98 -6.61
C ARG A 106 -5.25 8.55 -5.36
N LEU A 107 -5.72 9.69 -4.86
CA LEU A 107 -5.20 10.31 -3.64
C LEU A 107 -5.49 9.44 -2.40
N TRP A 108 -6.70 8.89 -2.33
CA TRP A 108 -7.09 7.99 -1.25
C TRP A 108 -6.18 6.77 -1.16
N THR A 109 -5.97 6.05 -2.28
CA THR A 109 -5.13 4.85 -2.30
C THR A 109 -3.66 5.15 -1.97
N LEU A 110 -3.12 6.32 -2.36
CA LEU A 110 -1.78 6.75 -1.95
C LEU A 110 -1.69 6.94 -0.43
N LYS A 111 -2.68 7.60 0.18
CA LYS A 111 -2.73 7.81 1.63
C LYS A 111 -2.85 6.49 2.39
N GLU A 112 -3.73 5.59 1.95
CA GLU A 112 -3.90 4.26 2.55
C GLU A 112 -2.65 3.39 2.38
N ALA A 113 -2.00 3.42 1.21
CA ALA A 113 -0.76 2.70 0.98
C ALA A 113 0.36 3.16 1.93
N LEU A 114 0.48 4.48 2.19
CA LEU A 114 1.44 5.01 3.15
C LEU A 114 1.15 4.50 4.57
N ILE A 115 -0.11 4.54 5.01
CA ILE A 115 -0.49 4.04 6.35
C ILE A 115 -0.16 2.57 6.48
N LYS A 116 -0.51 1.77 5.48
CA LYS A 116 -0.24 0.33 5.47
C LYS A 116 1.26 0.05 5.48
N CYS A 117 2.07 0.85 4.77
CA CYS A 117 3.52 0.76 4.79
C CYS A 117 4.07 1.03 6.20
N ARG A 118 3.65 2.11 6.84
CA ARG A 118 4.09 2.52 8.18
C ARG A 118 3.53 1.68 9.32
N GLY A 119 2.51 0.87 9.09
CA GLY A 119 1.76 0.19 10.17
C GLY A 119 0.97 1.16 11.05
N GLY A 120 0.60 2.33 10.51
CA GLY A 120 -0.11 3.40 11.20
C GLY A 120 -1.63 3.22 11.25
N VAL A 121 -2.34 4.24 11.73
CA VAL A 121 -3.79 4.31 11.83
C VAL A 121 -4.37 5.47 10.99
N LEU A 122 -5.59 5.29 10.52
CA LEU A 122 -6.33 6.20 9.63
C LEU A 122 -6.35 7.69 10.08
N GLY A 123 -6.28 7.97 11.38
CA GLY A 123 -6.31 9.34 11.90
C GLY A 123 -5.14 10.23 11.44
N GLN A 124 -4.04 9.63 11.02
CA GLN A 124 -2.83 10.33 10.56
C GLN A 124 -2.92 10.81 9.11
N ILE A 125 -3.86 10.30 8.32
CA ILE A 125 -4.05 10.59 6.88
C ILE A 125 -4.27 12.07 6.58
N ARG A 126 -4.97 12.80 7.45
CA ARG A 126 -5.38 14.19 7.20
C ARG A 126 -4.21 15.17 7.10
N HIS A 127 -3.07 14.83 7.70
CA HIS A 127 -1.87 15.65 7.71
C HIS A 127 -0.88 15.30 6.58
N VAL A 128 -1.16 14.26 5.83
CA VAL A 128 -0.37 13.86 4.67
C VAL A 128 -0.91 14.56 3.43
N HIS A 129 -0.01 15.16 2.67
CA HIS A 129 -0.33 15.83 1.42
C HIS A 129 0.42 15.17 0.26
N PHE A 130 -0.31 14.97 -0.85
CA PHE A 130 0.24 14.49 -2.12
C PHE A 130 0.07 15.54 -3.20
N ASP A 131 1.12 15.75 -3.99
CA ASP A 131 1.07 16.54 -5.23
C ASP A 131 1.28 15.60 -6.42
N LEU A 132 0.31 15.58 -7.33
CA LEU A 132 0.29 14.78 -8.55
C LEU A 132 0.35 15.67 -9.81
N SER A 133 0.66 16.95 -9.69
CA SER A 133 0.66 17.90 -10.82
C SER A 133 1.84 17.72 -11.76
N GLY A 134 2.94 17.13 -11.26
CA GLY A 134 4.15 16.86 -12.04
C GLY A 134 4.21 15.43 -12.59
N SER A 135 5.38 15.06 -13.11
CA SER A 135 5.67 13.70 -13.60
C SER A 135 5.96 12.70 -12.47
N SER A 136 6.18 13.19 -11.26
CA SER A 136 6.49 12.40 -10.07
C SER A 136 5.43 12.63 -8.99
N ILE A 137 5.22 11.61 -8.16
CA ILE A 137 4.36 11.73 -6.97
C ILE A 137 5.20 12.34 -5.86
N ILE A 138 4.78 13.52 -5.35
CA ILE A 138 5.43 14.18 -4.22
C ILE A 138 4.57 13.97 -2.98
N CYS A 139 5.17 13.53 -1.88
CA CYS A 139 4.52 13.36 -0.59
C CYS A 139 5.14 14.30 0.45
N SER A 140 4.32 14.88 1.31
CA SER A 140 4.80 15.72 2.43
C SER A 140 5.54 14.94 3.53
N VAL A 141 5.48 13.61 3.50
CA VAL A 141 6.21 12.73 4.43
C VAL A 141 7.43 12.18 3.71
N PRO A 142 8.66 12.53 4.14
CA PRO A 142 9.89 12.04 3.52
C PRO A 142 10.14 10.57 3.86
N GLY A 143 11.10 9.96 3.16
CA GLY A 143 11.54 8.58 3.39
C GLY A 143 10.65 7.52 2.73
N TYR A 144 9.72 7.90 1.87
CA TYR A 144 8.84 6.97 1.15
C TYR A 144 8.76 7.29 -0.33
N SER A 145 8.70 6.24 -1.12
CA SER A 145 8.42 6.29 -2.56
C SER A 145 7.04 5.72 -2.88
N PHE A 146 6.45 6.19 -3.97
CA PHE A 146 5.08 5.86 -4.36
C PHE A 146 4.95 5.54 -5.83
N SER A 147 3.99 4.70 -6.17
CA SER A 147 3.56 4.45 -7.54
C SER A 147 2.05 4.26 -7.60
N LEU A 148 1.40 4.95 -8.55
CA LEU A 148 0.06 4.58 -8.97
C LEU A 148 0.17 3.36 -9.89
N LEU A 149 -0.55 2.30 -9.56
CA LEU A 149 -0.46 1.04 -10.29
C LEU A 149 -1.54 0.97 -11.39
N PRO A 150 -1.24 0.37 -12.56
CA PRO A 150 -2.27 -0.01 -13.52
C PRO A 150 -3.17 -1.05 -12.86
N ALA A 151 -4.43 -0.68 -12.63
CA ALA A 151 -5.45 -1.54 -12.04
C ALA A 151 -6.52 -1.90 -13.09
N PRO A 152 -7.32 -2.96 -12.87
CA PRO A 152 -8.47 -3.26 -13.71
C PRO A 152 -9.42 -2.06 -13.83
N ALA A 153 -10.17 -1.99 -14.94
CA ALA A 153 -11.10 -0.90 -15.18
C ALA A 153 -12.08 -0.70 -14.01
N GLY A 154 -12.25 0.56 -13.59
CA GLY A 154 -13.09 0.94 -12.48
C GLY A 154 -12.44 0.78 -11.08
N TYR A 155 -11.13 0.58 -11.01
CA TYR A 155 -10.35 0.58 -9.77
C TYR A 155 -9.21 1.59 -9.82
N ALA A 156 -8.84 2.09 -8.64
CA ALA A 156 -7.60 2.81 -8.40
C ALA A 156 -6.71 1.97 -7.49
N ALA A 157 -5.38 2.04 -7.67
CA ALA A 157 -4.44 1.35 -6.81
C ALA A 157 -3.14 2.11 -6.68
N ALA A 158 -2.53 2.01 -5.50
CA ALA A 158 -1.25 2.61 -5.19
C ALA A 158 -0.35 1.68 -4.39
N LEU A 159 0.95 1.85 -4.57
CA LEU A 159 2.02 1.20 -3.83
C LEU A 159 2.84 2.27 -3.11
N CYS A 160 3.24 1.98 -1.88
CA CYS A 160 4.19 2.75 -1.09
C CYS A 160 5.30 1.82 -0.59
N TRP A 161 6.54 2.29 -0.59
CA TRP A 161 7.66 1.57 0.04
C TRP A 161 8.61 2.56 0.73
N GLU A 162 9.29 2.08 1.75
CA GLU A 162 10.27 2.86 2.49
C GLU A 162 11.61 2.94 1.75
N ASN A 163 12.22 4.14 1.73
CA ASN A 163 13.55 4.37 1.13
C ASN A 163 14.63 4.09 2.18
N ILE A 164 15.37 3.00 2.04
CA ILE A 164 16.38 2.59 3.02
C ILE A 164 17.53 3.63 3.14
N GLU A 165 17.90 4.29 2.04
CA GLU A 165 19.02 5.25 2.02
C GLU A 165 18.72 6.51 2.83
N GLU A 166 17.48 7.02 2.81
CA GLU A 166 17.06 8.20 3.58
C GLU A 166 16.78 7.88 5.07
N ALA A 167 16.44 6.63 5.39
CA ALA A 167 16.21 6.21 6.77
C ALA A 167 17.50 6.15 7.59
N ALA A 168 18.62 5.76 6.99
CA ALA A 168 19.92 5.68 7.64
C ALA A 168 20.46 7.08 8.04
N GLU A 169 20.26 8.10 7.18
CA GLU A 169 20.71 9.46 7.45
C GLU A 169 19.93 10.16 8.57
N SER A 170 18.67 9.76 8.80
CA SER A 170 17.82 10.35 9.84
C SER A 170 18.09 9.78 11.24
N GLU A 171 18.71 8.61 11.37
CA GLU A 171 19.13 8.02 12.67
C GLU A 171 20.49 8.53 13.14
N GLU A 172 21.38 8.94 12.24
CA GLU A 172 22.69 9.51 12.62
C GLU A 172 22.60 10.97 13.12
N GLN A 173 21.45 11.65 12.96
CA GLN A 173 21.24 13.04 13.39
C GLN A 173 20.46 13.16 14.72
N LYS A 174 20.20 12.06 15.42
CA LYS A 174 19.56 12.05 16.77
C LYS A 174 20.53 11.66 17.84
#